data_e0d14a80e3f17f9f0404a03fb1df66ba
#
_entry.id   e0d14a80e3f17f9f0404a03fb1df66ba
#
_cell.length_a   1.000
_cell.length_b   1.000
_cell.length_c   1.000
_cell.angle_alpha   90.00
_cell.angle_beta   90.00
_cell.angle_gamma   90.00
#
_symmetry.space_group_name_H-M   'P 1'
#
loop_
_entity.id
_entity.type
_entity.pdbx_description
1 polymer ?
#
loop_
_entity_poly.entity_id
_entity_poly.type
_entity_poly.pdbx_seq_one_letter_code
_entity_poly.pdbx_strand_id
1 'polypeptide(L)'
;MHITTLDIPGLFLITPTPRADVRGVFQKTFDAALFATHGMNTDLHEVFETESHKEVIRGMHFQMPPHACAKYVSVKHGSILDVVLDIRMNSPTFGKHLSIQLSAENQSTLYIPEGFAHGFKALTELAHTSYLQTAGFNAACDAGIHFDSFGMDWGVDNPIMSERDKALPAFTSFISPFSHQE
;
A
#
# COMPACT_ATOMS: atom_id res chain seq x y z
N MET A 1 0.91 20.27 -1.70
CA MET A 1 1.18 18.86 -1.35
C MET A 1 2.30 18.83 -0.32
N HIS A 2 2.15 18.08 0.73
CA HIS A 2 3.17 17.86 1.76
C HIS A 2 3.60 16.39 1.68
N ILE A 3 4.92 16.12 1.70
CA ILE A 3 5.48 14.77 1.62
C ILE A 3 6.24 14.51 2.91
N THR A 4 5.85 13.47 3.63
CA THR A 4 6.44 13.06 4.91
C THR A 4 7.12 11.71 4.72
N THR A 5 8.42 11.63 5.05
CA THR A 5 9.14 10.36 5.16
C THR A 5 8.63 9.60 6.38
N LEU A 6 8.39 8.31 6.25
CA LEU A 6 7.95 7.44 7.33
C LEU A 6 9.13 6.67 7.96
N ASP A 7 8.89 6.00 9.08
CA ASP A 7 9.93 5.31 9.86
C ASP A 7 10.60 4.14 9.14
N ILE A 8 9.94 3.58 8.12
CA ILE A 8 10.52 2.55 7.26
C ILE A 8 11.06 3.23 5.98
N PRO A 9 12.35 3.13 5.68
CA PRO A 9 12.97 3.82 4.55
C PRO A 9 12.32 3.50 3.20
N GLY A 10 12.01 4.54 2.45
CA GLY A 10 11.36 4.46 1.13
C GLY A 10 9.85 4.65 1.15
N LEU A 11 9.20 4.57 2.32
CA LEU A 11 7.77 4.88 2.46
C LEU A 11 7.56 6.38 2.63
N PHE A 12 6.56 6.92 1.92
CA PHE A 12 6.15 8.32 2.01
C PHE A 12 4.64 8.45 2.20
N LEU A 13 4.26 9.33 3.12
CA LEU A 13 2.89 9.80 3.24
C LEU A 13 2.75 11.13 2.49
N ILE A 14 1.86 11.17 1.52
CA ILE A 14 1.59 12.32 0.67
C ILE A 14 0.26 12.92 1.11
N THR A 15 0.29 14.11 1.69
CA THR A 15 -0.92 14.84 2.11
C THR A 15 -1.16 15.98 1.14
N PRO A 16 -2.31 16.02 0.43
CA PRO A 16 -2.61 17.09 -0.50
C PRO A 16 -2.84 18.41 0.22
N THR A 17 -2.70 19.50 -0.50
CA THR A 17 -3.08 20.85 -0.04
C THR A 17 -4.29 21.29 -0.87
N PRO A 18 -5.51 21.09 -0.38
CA PRO A 18 -6.72 21.44 -1.10
C PRO A 18 -6.85 22.97 -1.23
N ARG A 19 -7.46 23.42 -2.31
CA ARG A 19 -7.83 24.82 -2.54
C ARG A 19 -9.35 24.89 -2.72
N ALA A 20 -10.00 25.64 -1.85
CA ALA A 20 -11.44 25.83 -1.88
C ALA A 20 -11.82 27.21 -2.44
N ASP A 21 -12.88 27.27 -3.26
CA ASP A 21 -13.53 28.49 -3.69
C ASP A 21 -15.05 28.26 -3.83
N VAL A 22 -15.79 29.21 -4.40
CA VAL A 22 -17.25 29.13 -4.56
C VAL A 22 -17.74 27.92 -5.41
N ARG A 23 -16.86 27.27 -6.13
CA ARG A 23 -17.15 26.07 -6.95
C ARG A 23 -16.96 24.76 -6.16
N GLY A 24 -16.31 24.79 -4.99
CA GLY A 24 -15.94 23.62 -4.21
C GLY A 24 -14.45 23.54 -3.96
N VAL A 25 -13.88 22.31 -4.00
CA VAL A 25 -12.49 22.03 -3.66
C VAL A 25 -11.74 21.49 -4.87
N PHE A 26 -10.62 22.14 -5.22
CA PHE A 26 -9.63 21.59 -6.13
C PHE A 26 -8.50 20.94 -5.36
N GLN A 27 -8.13 19.73 -5.75
CA GLN A 27 -7.04 18.98 -5.14
C GLN A 27 -6.22 18.26 -6.20
N LYS A 28 -4.90 18.50 -6.19
CA LYS A 28 -3.97 17.70 -6.97
C LYS A 28 -3.62 16.44 -6.16
N THR A 29 -3.80 15.25 -6.74
CA THR A 29 -3.56 13.97 -6.08
C THR A 29 -2.28 13.28 -6.54
N PHE A 30 -1.74 13.68 -7.70
CA PHE A 30 -0.50 13.15 -8.26
C PHE A 30 0.29 14.27 -8.94
N ASP A 31 1.61 14.32 -8.72
CA ASP A 31 2.53 15.26 -9.37
C ASP A 31 3.86 14.53 -9.64
N ALA A 32 4.03 14.04 -10.87
CA ALA A 32 5.19 13.23 -11.25
C ALA A 32 6.52 13.97 -11.02
N ALA A 33 6.59 15.26 -11.37
CA ALA A 33 7.82 16.05 -11.21
C ALA A 33 8.20 16.20 -9.73
N LEU A 34 7.24 16.54 -8.87
CA LEU A 34 7.47 16.66 -7.43
C LEU A 34 7.86 15.31 -6.82
N PHE A 35 7.18 14.22 -7.16
CA PHE A 35 7.42 12.90 -6.59
C PHE A 35 8.80 12.36 -7.00
N ALA A 36 9.23 12.60 -8.24
CA ALA A 36 10.56 12.24 -8.72
C ALA A 36 11.69 12.92 -7.91
N THR A 37 11.48 14.16 -7.41
CA THR A 37 12.49 14.84 -6.56
C THR A 37 12.70 14.15 -5.19
N HIS A 38 11.78 13.28 -4.78
CA HIS A 38 11.86 12.46 -3.57
C HIS A 38 12.26 11.00 -3.87
N GLY A 39 12.66 10.69 -5.11
CA GLY A 39 13.05 9.33 -5.51
C GLY A 39 11.89 8.36 -5.70
N MET A 40 10.64 8.85 -5.77
CA MET A 40 9.49 7.98 -6.04
C MET A 40 9.43 7.63 -7.52
N ASN A 41 9.12 6.37 -7.83
CA ASN A 41 8.86 5.93 -9.19
C ASN A 41 7.51 6.50 -9.67
N THR A 42 7.50 7.23 -10.77
CA THR A 42 6.33 7.91 -11.33
C THR A 42 5.90 7.40 -12.70
N ASP A 43 6.51 6.31 -13.17
CA ASP A 43 6.17 5.64 -14.43
C ASP A 43 4.93 4.75 -14.21
N LEU A 44 3.76 5.34 -14.31
CA LEU A 44 2.49 4.67 -14.03
C LEU A 44 2.02 3.83 -15.21
N HIS A 45 1.70 2.56 -14.94
CA HIS A 45 1.23 1.59 -15.92
C HIS A 45 -0.21 1.14 -15.71
N GLU A 46 -0.70 1.13 -14.46
CA GLU A 46 -2.02 0.63 -14.14
C GLU A 46 -2.69 1.47 -13.05
N VAL A 47 -3.98 1.70 -13.21
CA VAL A 47 -4.84 2.34 -12.19
C VAL A 47 -6.06 1.46 -12.01
N PHE A 48 -6.37 1.11 -10.77
CA PHE A 48 -7.56 0.33 -10.42
C PHE A 48 -8.09 0.72 -9.05
N GLU A 49 -9.30 0.27 -8.76
CA GLU A 49 -9.99 0.55 -7.52
C GLU A 49 -10.57 -0.72 -6.92
N THR A 50 -10.72 -0.74 -5.61
CA THR A 50 -11.41 -1.81 -4.89
C THR A 50 -12.48 -1.24 -3.97
N GLU A 51 -13.60 -1.94 -3.91
CA GLU A 51 -14.64 -1.71 -2.91
C GLU A 51 -14.60 -2.86 -1.90
N SER A 52 -14.64 -2.54 -0.61
CA SER A 52 -14.52 -3.52 0.46
C SER A 52 -15.48 -3.20 1.59
N HIS A 53 -16.20 -4.22 2.05
CA HIS A 53 -17.02 -4.13 3.25
C HIS A 53 -16.14 -4.12 4.50
N LYS A 54 -16.71 -3.66 5.60
CA LYS A 54 -16.04 -3.63 6.91
C LYS A 54 -15.47 -5.01 7.28
N GLU A 55 -14.30 -4.98 7.93
CA GLU A 55 -13.54 -6.17 8.35
C GLU A 55 -13.00 -7.04 7.19
N VAL A 56 -13.16 -6.62 5.94
CA VAL A 56 -12.43 -7.23 4.84
C VAL A 56 -10.95 -6.93 4.99
N ILE A 57 -10.11 -7.99 4.91
CA ILE A 57 -8.65 -7.87 4.74
C ILE A 57 -8.30 -8.31 3.32
N ARG A 58 -7.51 -7.49 2.62
CA ARG A 58 -6.87 -7.83 1.35
C ARG A 58 -5.37 -7.72 1.52
N GLY A 59 -4.65 -8.77 1.21
CA GLY A 59 -3.19 -8.77 1.33
C GLY A 59 -2.64 -9.98 2.09
N MET A 60 -1.36 -9.97 2.32
CA MET A 60 -0.32 -8.98 1.89
C MET A 60 0.15 -9.33 0.50
N HIS A 61 0.06 -8.40 -0.46
CA HIS A 61 0.33 -8.65 -1.87
C HIS A 61 1.52 -7.86 -2.40
N PHE A 62 2.28 -8.47 -3.30
CA PHE A 62 3.34 -7.85 -4.08
C PHE A 62 3.53 -8.60 -5.39
N GLN A 63 4.28 -8.04 -6.34
CA GLN A 63 4.75 -8.75 -7.52
C GLN A 63 6.25 -9.01 -7.42
N MET A 64 6.66 -10.21 -7.81
CA MET A 64 8.05 -10.62 -7.90
C MET A 64 8.75 -9.96 -9.09
N PRO A 65 10.08 -9.73 -9.02
CA PRO A 65 10.83 -9.37 -10.23
C PRO A 65 10.63 -10.41 -11.35
N PRO A 66 10.60 -9.98 -12.63
CA PRO A 66 10.89 -8.65 -13.14
C PRO A 66 9.67 -7.70 -13.16
N HIS A 67 8.53 -8.08 -12.62
CA HIS A 67 7.30 -7.29 -12.61
C HIS A 67 7.00 -6.64 -11.25
N ALA A 68 8.02 -6.45 -10.42
CA ALA A 68 7.89 -5.70 -9.18
C ALA A 68 7.32 -4.31 -9.45
N CYS A 69 6.47 -3.80 -8.55
CA CYS A 69 5.81 -2.51 -8.73
C CYS A 69 5.77 -1.68 -7.46
N ALA A 70 5.96 -0.38 -7.61
CA ALA A 70 5.61 0.58 -6.59
C ALA A 70 4.11 0.91 -6.67
N LYS A 71 3.53 1.33 -5.55
CA LYS A 71 2.10 1.63 -5.43
C LYS A 71 1.89 2.99 -4.79
N TYR A 72 0.88 3.72 -5.27
CA TYR A 72 0.29 4.85 -4.59
C TYR A 72 -1.11 4.44 -4.16
N VAL A 73 -1.38 4.44 -2.86
CA VAL A 73 -2.64 3.95 -2.27
C VAL A 73 -3.37 5.10 -1.61
N SER A 74 -4.63 5.30 -1.96
CA SER A 74 -5.49 6.34 -1.39
C SER A 74 -6.92 5.85 -1.22
N VAL A 75 -7.69 6.50 -0.34
CA VAL A 75 -9.09 6.16 -0.08
C VAL A 75 -10.00 7.26 -0.61
N LYS A 76 -11.01 6.88 -1.39
CA LYS A 76 -12.01 7.79 -1.99
C LYS A 76 -13.31 7.85 -1.20
N HIS A 77 -13.63 6.76 -0.46
CA HIS A 77 -14.78 6.69 0.43
C HIS A 77 -14.45 5.81 1.64
N GLY A 78 -14.91 6.20 2.82
CA GLY A 78 -14.65 5.46 4.06
C GLY A 78 -13.21 5.53 4.53
N SER A 79 -12.74 4.49 5.21
CA SER A 79 -11.39 4.42 5.77
C SER A 79 -10.87 2.98 5.83
N ILE A 80 -9.56 2.84 5.77
CA ILE A 80 -8.82 1.59 5.92
C ILE A 80 -7.68 1.73 6.92
N LEU A 81 -7.30 0.61 7.56
CA LEU A 81 -6.00 0.45 8.18
C LEU A 81 -5.08 -0.15 7.12
N ASP A 82 -4.23 0.66 6.54
CA ASP A 82 -3.25 0.27 5.53
C ASP A 82 -2.00 -0.28 6.21
N VAL A 83 -1.47 -1.41 5.73
CA VAL A 83 -0.35 -2.12 6.35
C VAL A 83 0.69 -2.45 5.29
N VAL A 84 1.94 -2.15 5.61
CA VAL A 84 3.10 -2.41 4.75
C VAL A 84 4.13 -3.21 5.54
N LEU A 85 4.65 -4.30 4.95
CA LEU A 85 5.71 -5.13 5.51
C LEU A 85 6.97 -5.00 4.65
N ASP A 86 8.10 -4.63 5.25
CA ASP A 86 9.40 -4.59 4.56
C ASP A 86 9.91 -6.02 4.32
N ILE A 87 10.01 -6.41 3.05
CA ILE A 87 10.53 -7.73 2.66
C ILE A 87 11.87 -7.65 1.93
N ARG A 88 12.58 -6.50 1.99
CA ARG A 88 13.89 -6.31 1.36
C ARG A 88 15.00 -6.90 2.24
N MET A 89 15.68 -7.91 1.74
CA MET A 89 16.87 -8.47 2.40
C MET A 89 17.93 -7.36 2.63
N ASN A 90 18.65 -7.43 3.73
CA ASN A 90 19.65 -6.45 4.17
C ASN A 90 19.09 -5.05 4.50
N SER A 91 17.76 -4.87 4.49
CA SER A 91 17.16 -3.65 5.05
C SER A 91 17.29 -3.61 6.57
N PRO A 92 17.58 -2.45 7.19
CA PRO A 92 17.55 -2.29 8.64
C PRO A 92 16.16 -2.50 9.23
N THR A 93 15.15 -2.52 8.39
CA THR A 93 13.74 -2.73 8.74
C THR A 93 13.15 -4.01 8.15
N PHE A 94 13.97 -4.94 7.66
CA PHE A 94 13.49 -6.25 7.18
C PHE A 94 12.60 -6.94 8.21
N GLY A 95 11.40 -7.36 7.80
CA GLY A 95 10.41 -8.00 8.67
C GLY A 95 9.65 -7.04 9.61
N LYS A 96 9.97 -5.75 9.61
CA LYS A 96 9.16 -4.75 10.31
C LYS A 96 7.99 -4.32 9.44
N HIS A 97 6.87 -4.06 10.09
CA HIS A 97 5.68 -3.53 9.44
C HIS A 97 5.34 -2.13 9.96
N LEU A 98 4.60 -1.39 9.16
CA LEU A 98 4.01 -0.11 9.50
C LEU A 98 2.52 -0.18 9.20
N SER A 99 1.69 0.35 10.09
CA SER A 99 0.27 0.53 9.84
C SER A 99 -0.11 2.01 9.91
N ILE A 100 -0.97 2.45 8.99
CA ILE A 100 -1.44 3.84 8.91
C ILE A 100 -2.90 3.88 8.48
N GLN A 101 -3.68 4.77 9.09
CA GLN A 101 -5.05 4.98 8.65
C GLN A 101 -5.10 5.90 7.43
N LEU A 102 -5.65 5.40 6.33
CA LEU A 102 -6.00 6.19 5.15
C LEU A 102 -7.52 6.34 5.08
N SER A 103 -8.00 7.52 4.71
CA SER A 103 -9.44 7.79 4.63
C SER A 103 -9.77 8.88 3.60
N ALA A 104 -11.03 8.90 3.18
CA ALA A 104 -11.57 10.00 2.39
C ALA A 104 -11.52 11.35 3.12
N GLU A 105 -11.46 11.33 4.45
CA GLU A 105 -11.36 12.53 5.28
C GLU A 105 -9.94 13.10 5.31
N ASN A 106 -8.90 12.25 5.60
CA ASN A 106 -7.52 12.71 5.63
C ASN A 106 -6.90 12.87 4.25
N GLN A 107 -7.51 12.29 3.21
CA GLN A 107 -7.16 12.41 1.80
C GLN A 107 -5.69 12.08 1.49
N SER A 108 -5.02 11.41 2.40
CA SER A 108 -3.62 11.06 2.26
C SER A 108 -3.43 9.90 1.27
N THR A 109 -2.28 9.89 0.61
CA THR A 109 -1.83 8.81 -0.25
C THR A 109 -0.56 8.23 0.34
N LEU A 110 -0.50 6.91 0.48
CA LEU A 110 0.71 6.20 0.85
C LEU A 110 1.46 5.78 -0.41
N TYR A 111 2.73 6.18 -0.53
CA TYR A 111 3.64 5.64 -1.53
C TYR A 111 4.43 4.46 -0.94
N ILE A 112 4.41 3.35 -1.64
CA ILE A 112 5.03 2.08 -1.27
C ILE A 112 5.94 1.66 -2.44
N PRO A 113 7.28 1.67 -2.30
CA PRO A 113 8.17 1.23 -3.37
C PRO A 113 8.16 -0.29 -3.54
N GLU A 114 8.91 -0.77 -4.50
CA GLU A 114 9.18 -2.20 -4.69
C GLU A 114 9.86 -2.81 -3.46
N GLY A 115 9.63 -4.10 -3.21
CA GLY A 115 10.22 -4.79 -2.07
C GLY A 115 9.44 -4.65 -0.76
N PHE A 116 8.16 -4.33 -0.88
CA PHE A 116 7.23 -4.34 0.24
C PHE A 116 6.03 -5.24 -0.09
N ALA A 117 5.56 -5.97 0.92
CA ALA A 117 4.24 -6.59 0.87
C ALA A 117 3.21 -5.60 1.45
N HIS A 118 2.07 -5.47 0.78
CA HIS A 118 1.03 -4.50 1.09
C HIS A 118 -0.32 -5.16 1.28
N GLY A 119 -1.06 -4.69 2.27
CA GLY A 119 -2.43 -5.09 2.53
C GLY A 119 -3.18 -4.05 3.33
N PHE A 120 -4.46 -4.24 3.52
CA PHE A 120 -5.26 -3.34 4.35
C PHE A 120 -6.46 -4.08 4.99
N LYS A 121 -6.99 -3.50 6.08
CA LYS A 121 -8.30 -3.82 6.65
C LYS A 121 -9.26 -2.66 6.44
N ALA A 122 -10.46 -2.93 5.92
CA ALA A 122 -11.52 -1.94 5.84
C ALA A 122 -12.11 -1.65 7.24
N LEU A 123 -12.16 -0.37 7.61
CA LEU A 123 -12.60 0.09 8.94
C LEU A 123 -14.06 0.56 8.96
N THR A 124 -14.58 0.98 7.81
CA THR A 124 -15.96 1.48 7.65
C THR A 124 -16.83 0.46 6.92
N GLU A 125 -18.16 0.61 6.99
CA GLU A 125 -19.13 -0.29 6.34
C GLU A 125 -18.84 -0.49 4.85
N LEU A 126 -18.31 0.56 4.21
CA LEU A 126 -17.79 0.53 2.84
C LEU A 126 -16.52 1.35 2.78
N ALA A 127 -15.47 0.79 2.18
CA ALA A 127 -14.23 1.49 1.87
C ALA A 127 -13.91 1.37 0.39
N HIS A 128 -13.68 2.50 -0.29
CA HIS A 128 -13.31 2.56 -1.70
C HIS A 128 -11.84 3.01 -1.80
N THR A 129 -10.98 2.08 -2.17
CA THR A 129 -9.52 2.28 -2.23
C THR A 129 -9.06 2.35 -3.67
N SER A 130 -8.26 3.36 -4.00
CA SER A 130 -7.70 3.60 -5.33
C SER A 130 -6.19 3.37 -5.33
N TYR A 131 -5.71 2.72 -6.38
CA TYR A 131 -4.31 2.34 -6.58
C TYR A 131 -3.79 2.87 -7.90
N LEU A 132 -2.57 3.44 -7.86
CA LEU A 132 -1.77 3.69 -9.06
C LEU A 132 -0.52 2.82 -8.94
N GLN A 133 -0.19 2.06 -9.98
CA GLN A 133 0.94 1.11 -9.99
C GLN A 133 1.91 1.40 -11.12
N THR A 134 3.20 1.13 -10.83
CA THR A 134 4.30 1.36 -11.77
C THR A 134 4.64 0.14 -12.64
N ALA A 135 3.85 -0.93 -12.53
CA ALA A 135 3.85 -2.06 -13.46
C ALA A 135 2.43 -2.60 -13.58
N GLY A 136 2.07 -3.14 -14.72
CA GLY A 136 0.81 -3.85 -14.92
C GLY A 136 0.78 -5.20 -14.19
N PHE A 137 -0.42 -5.72 -13.95
CA PHE A 137 -0.60 -7.03 -13.32
C PHE A 137 0.03 -8.16 -14.13
N ASN A 138 0.82 -9.00 -13.46
CA ASN A 138 1.41 -10.21 -14.03
C ASN A 138 1.14 -11.41 -13.12
N ALA A 139 0.28 -12.33 -13.58
CA ALA A 139 -0.16 -13.48 -12.80
C ALA A 139 0.98 -14.44 -12.43
N ALA A 140 2.05 -14.53 -13.21
CA ALA A 140 3.19 -15.39 -12.91
C ALA A 140 4.12 -14.80 -11.84
N CYS A 141 4.06 -13.49 -11.63
CA CYS A 141 4.83 -12.76 -10.63
C CYS A 141 4.01 -12.34 -9.41
N ASP A 142 2.68 -12.57 -9.45
CA ASP A 142 1.79 -12.23 -8.34
C ASP A 142 2.03 -13.15 -7.14
N ALA A 143 2.39 -12.55 -6.01
CA ALA A 143 2.76 -13.25 -4.79
C ALA A 143 2.19 -12.55 -3.55
N GLY A 144 2.33 -13.21 -2.41
CA GLY A 144 1.86 -12.64 -1.15
C GLY A 144 2.38 -13.37 0.07
N ILE A 145 2.07 -12.80 1.24
CA ILE A 145 2.39 -13.30 2.56
C ILE A 145 1.12 -13.33 3.39
N HIS A 146 0.90 -14.42 4.13
CA HIS A 146 -0.27 -14.56 4.99
C HIS A 146 -0.34 -13.43 6.01
N PHE A 147 -1.50 -12.78 6.11
CA PHE A 147 -1.72 -11.56 6.89
C PHE A 147 -1.37 -11.68 8.37
N ASP A 148 -1.51 -12.87 8.97
CA ASP A 148 -1.31 -13.15 10.39
C ASP A 148 0.04 -13.83 10.69
N SER A 149 1.06 -13.64 9.84
CA SER A 149 2.32 -14.38 9.96
C SER A 149 3.55 -13.55 10.29
N PHE A 150 3.38 -12.25 10.56
CA PHE A 150 4.48 -11.31 10.81
C PHE A 150 4.26 -10.42 12.04
N GLY A 151 3.31 -10.78 12.91
CA GLY A 151 3.09 -10.14 14.21
C GLY A 151 2.27 -8.84 14.16
N MET A 152 1.56 -8.57 13.07
CA MET A 152 0.60 -7.46 12.99
C MET A 152 -0.68 -7.79 13.74
N ASP A 153 -1.08 -6.94 14.66
CA ASP A 153 -2.41 -6.98 15.27
C ASP A 153 -3.42 -6.22 14.39
N TRP A 154 -4.28 -6.95 13.72
CA TRP A 154 -5.31 -6.38 12.85
C TRP A 154 -6.57 -5.94 13.63
N GLY A 155 -6.67 -6.26 14.92
CA GLY A 155 -7.83 -5.93 15.74
C GLY A 155 -9.13 -6.54 15.20
N VAL A 156 -9.08 -7.75 14.65
CA VAL A 156 -10.23 -8.53 14.17
C VAL A 156 -9.92 -10.04 14.27
N ASP A 157 -10.84 -10.80 14.87
CA ASP A 157 -10.63 -12.24 15.08
C ASP A 157 -10.98 -13.08 13.84
N ASN A 158 -11.98 -12.68 13.08
CA ASN A 158 -12.49 -13.42 11.91
C ASN A 158 -12.65 -12.49 10.70
N PRO A 159 -11.55 -12.10 10.03
CA PRO A 159 -11.64 -11.21 8.88
C PRO A 159 -12.30 -11.87 7.68
N ILE A 160 -12.97 -11.07 6.88
CA ILE A 160 -13.49 -11.49 5.58
C ILE A 160 -12.33 -11.44 4.57
N MET A 161 -11.98 -12.59 4.00
CA MET A 161 -10.85 -12.73 3.07
C MET A 161 -11.19 -13.62 1.89
N SER A 162 -10.47 -13.43 0.79
CA SER A 162 -10.52 -14.37 -0.34
C SER A 162 -9.85 -15.71 0.02
N GLU A 163 -10.26 -16.80 -0.64
CA GLU A 163 -9.61 -18.11 -0.45
C GLU A 163 -8.13 -18.06 -0.87
N ARG A 164 -7.80 -17.24 -1.87
CA ARG A 164 -6.41 -17.00 -2.26
C ARG A 164 -5.59 -16.43 -1.09
N ASP A 165 -6.10 -15.37 -0.45
CA ASP A 165 -5.37 -14.67 0.60
C ASP A 165 -5.23 -15.51 1.87
N LYS A 166 -6.23 -16.36 2.18
CA LYS A 166 -6.14 -17.36 3.26
C LYS A 166 -5.07 -18.42 3.01
N ALA A 167 -4.80 -18.75 1.75
CA ALA A 167 -3.83 -19.78 1.35
C ALA A 167 -2.40 -19.24 1.15
N LEU A 168 -2.15 -17.95 1.34
CA LEU A 168 -0.81 -17.38 1.20
C LEU A 168 0.18 -17.99 2.21
N PRO A 169 1.47 -18.12 1.83
CA PRO A 169 2.50 -18.67 2.72
C PRO A 169 2.79 -17.73 3.89
N ALA A 170 3.22 -18.30 5.01
CA ALA A 170 3.68 -17.54 6.16
C ALA A 170 4.98 -16.78 5.84
N PHE A 171 5.18 -15.61 6.46
CA PHE A 171 6.40 -14.80 6.30
C PHE A 171 7.67 -15.59 6.59
N THR A 172 7.66 -16.47 7.61
CA THR A 172 8.82 -17.29 8.00
C THR A 172 9.25 -18.30 6.95
N SER A 173 8.37 -18.66 5.99
CA SER A 173 8.68 -19.57 4.89
C SER A 173 8.97 -18.84 3.57
N PHE A 174 8.88 -17.50 3.55
CA PHE A 174 9.13 -16.70 2.37
C PHE A 174 10.61 -16.35 2.22
N ILE A 175 11.17 -16.63 1.04
CA ILE A 175 12.52 -16.21 0.68
C ILE A 175 12.40 -15.01 -0.25
N SER A 176 12.81 -13.84 0.23
CA SER A 176 12.67 -12.61 -0.52
C SER A 176 13.67 -12.50 -1.67
N PRO A 177 13.24 -12.16 -2.89
CA PRO A 177 14.13 -11.83 -3.99
C PRO A 177 14.56 -10.34 -3.98
N PHE A 178 14.01 -9.55 -3.08
CA PHE A 178 14.30 -8.13 -2.98
C PHE A 178 15.49 -7.90 -2.04
N SER A 179 16.36 -6.96 -2.40
CA SER A 179 17.42 -6.48 -1.52
C SER A 179 17.35 -4.97 -1.37
N HIS A 180 17.66 -4.50 -0.17
CA HIS A 180 17.82 -3.07 0.08
C HIS A 180 19.11 -2.60 -0.60
N GLN A 181 19.03 -1.53 -1.39
CA GLN A 181 20.19 -0.82 -1.92
C GLN A 181 20.40 0.44 -1.06
N GLU A 182 21.62 0.63 -0.58
CA GLU A 182 22.01 1.84 0.17
C GLU A 182 22.01 3.09 -0.71
#